data_197329ff71f6ff4ca95f95d6f75656d8
#
_entry.id   197329ff71f6ff4ca95f95d6f75656d8
#
_cell.length_a   1.000
_cell.length_b   1.000
_cell.length_c   1.000
_cell.angle_alpha   90.00
_cell.angle_beta   90.00
_cell.angle_gamma   90.00
#
_symmetry.space_group_name_H-M   'P 1'
#
loop_
_entity.id
_entity.type
_entity.pdbx_description
1 polymer ?
#
loop_
_entity_poly.entity_id
_entity_poly.type
_entity_poly.pdbx_seq_one_letter_code
_entity_poly.pdbx_strand_id
1 'polypeptide(L)'
;MFCFPFILYCLRFALTLQIMVQVKVKDAALREAAMQDMDAFLAVFVNATKEAIGGELNAENMQQLSVSQITLLAYDILHEEVMDGGFVQLIYNGYGGFIFDNPFAKVLRDWGLRDLAKMLFAVRKLYKEHGAKICRECDDEEFMAMFEQYSDFDDYDDEFVENEEAWTAAVAQYVDNNIDDFVIIEE
;
A
#
# COMPACT_ATOMS: atom_id res chain seq x y z
N MET A 1 -60.34 -1.18 -3.17
CA MET A 1 -60.07 -0.29 -2.05
C MET A 1 -59.05 -0.97 -1.12
N PHE A 2 -57.77 -0.73 -1.34
CA PHE A 2 -56.68 -0.89 -0.32
C PHE A 2 -55.43 -0.22 -0.91
N CYS A 3 -55.24 0.99 -0.45
CA CYS A 3 -54.06 1.77 -0.70
C CYS A 3 -52.95 1.24 0.21
N PHE A 4 -51.85 0.71 -0.30
CA PHE A 4 -50.69 0.35 0.49
C PHE A 4 -49.60 1.39 0.31
N PRO A 5 -48.93 1.81 1.39
CA PRO A 5 -48.04 2.97 1.36
C PRO A 5 -46.67 2.55 0.82
N PHE A 6 -46.39 3.03 -0.39
CA PHE A 6 -45.08 2.90 -1.06
C PHE A 6 -44.02 3.88 -0.52
N ILE A 7 -44.21 4.41 0.70
CA ILE A 7 -43.45 5.55 1.23
C ILE A 7 -42.34 5.14 2.22
N LEU A 8 -42.15 3.86 2.55
CA LEU A 8 -41.20 3.48 3.61
C LEU A 8 -39.89 2.79 3.10
N TYR A 9 -39.64 2.75 1.80
CA TYR A 9 -38.40 2.16 1.26
C TYR A 9 -37.34 3.16 0.81
N CYS A 10 -37.62 4.46 0.84
CA CYS A 10 -36.69 5.51 0.39
C CYS A 10 -35.83 6.16 1.48
N LEU A 11 -35.85 5.70 2.73
CA LEU A 11 -35.19 6.36 3.86
C LEU A 11 -34.07 5.54 4.51
N ARG A 12 -33.40 4.65 3.79
CA ARG A 12 -32.19 3.93 4.25
C ARG A 12 -31.00 4.00 3.32
N PHE A 13 -30.94 4.96 2.42
CA PHE A 13 -29.66 5.47 1.95
C PHE A 13 -29.25 6.58 2.94
N ALA A 14 -28.91 6.18 4.16
CA ALA A 14 -28.07 7.02 4.98
C ALA A 14 -26.78 7.18 4.17
N LEU A 15 -26.57 8.35 3.57
CA LEU A 15 -25.26 8.82 3.15
C LEU A 15 -24.42 8.77 4.43
N THR A 16 -23.70 7.70 4.62
CA THR A 16 -22.58 7.67 5.56
C THR A 16 -21.59 8.63 4.92
N LEU A 17 -21.60 9.87 5.38
CA LEU A 17 -20.56 10.84 5.10
C LEU A 17 -19.30 10.17 5.67
N GLN A 18 -18.52 9.56 4.78
CA GLN A 18 -17.28 8.90 5.16
C GLN A 18 -16.35 10.04 5.56
N ILE A 19 -16.18 10.20 6.86
CA ILE A 19 -15.30 11.24 7.41
C ILE A 19 -13.89 10.75 7.15
N MET A 20 -13.25 11.35 6.14
CA MET A 20 -11.83 11.15 5.89
C MET A 20 -11.03 11.62 7.10
N VAL A 21 -10.09 10.80 7.57
CA VAL A 21 -9.21 11.20 8.66
C VAL A 21 -8.29 12.32 8.20
N GLN A 22 -8.05 13.29 9.07
CA GLN A 22 -7.08 14.36 8.81
C GLN A 22 -5.71 13.93 9.34
N VAL A 23 -4.81 13.65 8.43
CA VAL A 23 -3.41 13.37 8.74
C VAL A 23 -2.66 14.71 8.83
N LYS A 24 -1.97 14.96 9.94
CA LYS A 24 -1.31 16.23 10.21
C LYS A 24 0.16 16.02 10.48
N VAL A 25 0.99 16.88 9.91
CA VAL A 25 2.45 16.83 10.06
C VAL A 25 3.00 18.24 10.27
N LYS A 26 4.00 18.38 11.14
CA LYS A 26 4.68 19.66 11.35
C LYS A 26 5.66 19.94 10.19
N ASP A 27 5.65 21.17 9.68
CA ASP A 27 6.60 21.62 8.65
C ASP A 27 8.06 21.36 9.04
N ALA A 28 8.41 21.59 10.31
CA ALA A 28 9.75 21.34 10.82
C ALA A 28 10.18 19.86 10.71
N ALA A 29 9.26 18.91 10.94
CA ALA A 29 9.54 17.48 10.84
C ALA A 29 9.79 17.06 9.38
N LEU A 30 9.00 17.58 8.43
CA LEU A 30 9.22 17.34 7.01
C LEU A 30 10.58 17.87 6.54
N ARG A 31 10.94 19.09 6.94
CA ARG A 31 12.24 19.68 6.57
C ARG A 31 13.42 18.92 7.17
N GLU A 32 13.32 18.49 8.41
CA GLU A 32 14.36 17.70 9.07
C GLU A 32 14.55 16.35 8.37
N ALA A 33 13.46 15.64 8.08
CA ALA A 33 13.50 14.37 7.38
C ALA A 33 14.03 14.48 5.96
N ALA A 34 13.62 15.50 5.20
CA ALA A 34 14.11 15.77 3.84
C ALA A 34 15.61 16.10 3.78
N MET A 35 16.23 16.53 4.89
CA MET A 35 17.68 16.74 4.96
C MET A 35 18.46 15.44 5.26
N GLN A 36 17.79 14.37 5.66
CA GLN A 36 18.40 13.07 5.92
C GLN A 36 18.46 12.25 4.63
N ASP A 37 17.34 11.72 4.19
CA ASP A 37 17.18 10.92 2.99
C ASP A 37 15.71 10.82 2.57
N MET A 38 15.44 10.07 1.48
CA MET A 38 14.10 9.89 0.93
C MET A 38 13.23 8.99 1.81
N ASP A 39 13.82 7.98 2.44
CA ASP A 39 13.10 7.06 3.31
C ASP A 39 12.63 7.78 4.57
N ALA A 40 13.50 8.56 5.20
CA ALA A 40 13.13 9.41 6.33
C ALA A 40 12.01 10.39 5.97
N PHE A 41 12.06 10.99 4.77
CA PHE A 41 11.02 11.87 4.27
C PHE A 41 9.68 11.14 4.12
N LEU A 42 9.65 9.98 3.46
CA LEU A 42 8.42 9.19 3.28
C LEU A 42 7.88 8.66 4.61
N ALA A 43 8.77 8.24 5.52
CA ALA A 43 8.41 7.75 6.84
C ALA A 43 7.60 8.77 7.67
N VAL A 44 7.80 10.07 7.48
CA VAL A 44 6.99 11.10 8.15
C VAL A 44 5.51 10.98 7.76
N PHE A 45 5.22 10.79 6.48
CA PHE A 45 3.84 10.64 5.98
C PHE A 45 3.23 9.30 6.41
N VAL A 46 4.00 8.22 6.29
CA VAL A 46 3.59 6.86 6.68
C VAL A 46 3.23 6.81 8.16
N ASN A 47 4.14 7.28 9.03
CA ASN A 47 3.93 7.26 10.47
C ASN A 47 2.77 8.15 10.90
N ALA A 48 2.65 9.35 10.35
CA ALA A 48 1.52 10.24 10.64
C ALA A 48 0.18 9.63 10.18
N THR A 49 0.18 8.91 9.05
CA THR A 49 -1.02 8.23 8.56
C THR A 49 -1.39 7.05 9.47
N LYS A 50 -0.41 6.20 9.85
CA LYS A 50 -0.60 5.10 10.81
C LYS A 50 -1.12 5.62 12.15
N GLU A 51 -0.54 6.71 12.67
CA GLU A 51 -1.00 7.34 13.92
C GLU A 51 -2.45 7.84 13.80
N ALA A 52 -2.79 8.51 12.72
CA ALA A 52 -4.13 9.08 12.50
C ALA A 52 -5.24 8.01 12.42
N ILE A 53 -4.92 6.81 11.92
CA ILE A 53 -5.86 5.67 11.86
C ILE A 53 -5.80 4.76 13.09
N GLY A 54 -4.94 5.06 14.05
CA GLY A 54 -4.84 4.33 15.32
C GLY A 54 -3.99 3.05 15.26
N GLY A 55 -3.08 2.93 14.29
CA GLY A 55 -2.15 1.82 14.13
C GLY A 55 -2.06 1.29 12.70
N GLU A 56 -1.83 -0.01 12.57
CA GLU A 56 -1.66 -0.64 11.26
C GLU A 56 -2.93 -0.62 10.40
N LEU A 57 -2.73 -0.58 9.08
CA LEU A 57 -3.80 -0.57 8.10
C LEU A 57 -4.65 -1.84 8.16
N ASN A 58 -5.96 -1.67 8.16
CA ASN A 58 -6.93 -2.77 8.09
C ASN A 58 -8.17 -2.37 7.27
N ALA A 59 -9.08 -3.31 7.03
CA ALA A 59 -10.26 -3.09 6.19
C ALA A 59 -11.22 -2.00 6.73
N GLU A 60 -11.21 -1.74 8.03
CA GLU A 60 -12.09 -0.75 8.67
C GLU A 60 -11.49 0.65 8.55
N ASN A 61 -10.21 0.83 8.93
CA ASN A 61 -9.56 2.13 8.94
C ASN A 61 -9.13 2.60 7.54
N MET A 62 -8.86 1.68 6.60
CA MET A 62 -8.57 2.01 5.21
C MET A 62 -9.67 2.86 4.55
N GLN A 63 -10.92 2.69 4.96
CA GLN A 63 -12.04 3.47 4.44
C GLN A 63 -11.99 4.96 4.83
N GLN A 64 -11.15 5.32 5.78
CA GLN A 64 -10.97 6.70 6.26
C GLN A 64 -9.85 7.43 5.54
N LEU A 65 -9.11 6.75 4.67
CA LEU A 65 -7.94 7.26 3.97
C LEU A 65 -8.23 7.62 2.51
N SER A 66 -7.49 8.59 1.99
CA SER A 66 -7.46 8.90 0.56
C SER A 66 -6.77 7.79 -0.25
N VAL A 67 -7.02 7.75 -1.55
CA VAL A 67 -6.31 6.83 -2.46
C VAL A 67 -4.80 7.05 -2.39
N SER A 68 -4.35 8.31 -2.29
CA SER A 68 -2.93 8.66 -2.18
C SER A 68 -2.31 8.11 -0.89
N GLN A 69 -2.97 8.29 0.24
CA GLN A 69 -2.53 7.76 1.54
C GLN A 69 -2.46 6.22 1.54
N ILE A 70 -3.50 5.55 1.04
CA ILE A 70 -3.52 4.07 0.91
C ILE A 70 -2.38 3.59 -0.01
N THR A 71 -2.13 4.29 -1.12
CA THR A 71 -1.08 3.92 -2.07
C THR A 71 0.29 4.07 -1.46
N LEU A 72 0.53 5.12 -0.67
CA LEU A 72 1.81 5.30 0.03
C LEU A 72 2.04 4.22 1.09
N LEU A 73 1.02 3.87 1.89
CA LEU A 73 1.11 2.75 2.84
C LEU A 73 1.33 1.41 2.14
N ALA A 74 0.72 1.20 0.97
CA ALA A 74 0.93 0.00 0.17
C ALA A 74 2.36 -0.07 -0.40
N TYR A 75 2.94 1.08 -0.76
CA TYR A 75 4.34 1.16 -1.18
C TYR A 75 5.30 0.85 -0.03
N ASP A 76 5.06 1.41 1.15
CA ASP A 76 5.82 1.15 2.38
C ASP A 76 5.86 -0.36 2.69
N ILE A 77 4.70 -1.02 2.72
CA ILE A 77 4.58 -2.47 2.92
C ILE A 77 5.32 -3.25 1.81
N LEU A 78 5.12 -2.87 0.54
CA LEU A 78 5.80 -3.52 -0.58
C LEU A 78 7.32 -3.43 -0.42
N HIS A 79 7.82 -2.24 -0.11
CA HIS A 79 9.25 -1.98 0.06
C HIS A 79 9.83 -2.80 1.22
N GLU A 80 9.23 -2.71 2.42
CA GLU A 80 9.70 -3.44 3.60
C GLU A 80 9.73 -4.96 3.35
N GLU A 81 8.62 -5.52 2.85
CA GLU A 81 8.50 -6.97 2.68
C GLU A 81 9.40 -7.53 1.58
N VAL A 82 9.52 -6.82 0.45
CA VAL A 82 10.35 -7.32 -0.66
C VAL A 82 11.83 -7.15 -0.38
N MET A 83 12.22 -6.06 0.29
CA MET A 83 13.63 -5.86 0.71
C MET A 83 14.07 -6.83 1.81
N ASP A 84 13.15 -7.30 2.66
CA ASP A 84 13.47 -8.26 3.73
C ASP A 84 13.48 -9.71 3.24
N GLY A 85 12.54 -10.14 2.38
CA GLY A 85 12.43 -11.52 1.96
C GLY A 85 11.69 -11.75 0.64
N GLY A 86 11.64 -10.77 -0.25
CA GLY A 86 11.08 -10.90 -1.59
C GLY A 86 9.56 -11.04 -1.64
N PHE A 87 9.06 -11.28 -2.84
CA PHE A 87 7.62 -11.43 -3.07
C PHE A 87 7.03 -12.67 -2.40
N VAL A 88 7.82 -13.72 -2.18
CA VAL A 88 7.38 -14.91 -1.44
C VAL A 88 7.02 -14.54 -0.01
N GLN A 89 7.87 -13.77 0.68
CA GLN A 89 7.60 -13.29 2.04
C GLN A 89 6.39 -12.36 2.08
N LEU A 90 6.29 -11.38 1.17
CA LEU A 90 5.14 -10.49 1.06
C LEU A 90 3.82 -11.27 0.95
N ILE A 91 3.79 -12.32 0.15
CA ILE A 91 2.61 -13.16 -0.04
C ILE A 91 2.35 -14.01 1.20
N TYR A 92 3.40 -14.61 1.79
CA TYR A 92 3.30 -15.43 3.00
C TYR A 92 2.74 -14.64 4.18
N ASN A 93 3.19 -13.40 4.38
CA ASN A 93 2.72 -12.48 5.42
C ASN A 93 1.29 -11.94 5.15
N GLY A 94 0.65 -12.37 4.04
CA GLY A 94 -0.76 -12.08 3.76
C GLY A 94 -1.03 -10.79 3.00
N TYR A 95 0.01 -10.06 2.59
CA TYR A 95 -0.15 -8.80 1.86
C TYR A 95 -0.48 -8.97 0.37
N GLY A 96 -0.36 -10.20 -0.18
CA GLY A 96 -0.60 -10.46 -1.60
C GLY A 96 -1.95 -9.94 -2.11
N GLY A 97 -3.05 -10.15 -1.36
CA GLY A 97 -4.36 -9.63 -1.72
C GLY A 97 -4.43 -8.11 -1.73
N PHE A 98 -3.78 -7.47 -0.76
CA PHE A 98 -3.73 -6.02 -0.66
C PHE A 98 -2.91 -5.38 -1.79
N ILE A 99 -1.79 -5.96 -2.18
CA ILE A 99 -0.91 -5.42 -3.23
C ILE A 99 -1.43 -5.76 -4.64
N PHE A 100 -1.91 -7.00 -4.88
CA PHE A 100 -2.19 -7.47 -6.24
C PHE A 100 -3.67 -7.43 -6.65
N ASP A 101 -4.62 -7.40 -5.71
CA ASP A 101 -6.05 -7.49 -6.04
C ASP A 101 -6.78 -6.14 -6.04
N ASN A 102 -6.11 -5.07 -5.66
CA ASN A 102 -6.61 -3.70 -5.74
C ASN A 102 -5.86 -2.89 -6.83
N PRO A 103 -6.24 -1.63 -7.09
CA PRO A 103 -5.67 -0.85 -8.19
C PRO A 103 -4.27 -0.28 -7.91
N PHE A 104 -3.51 -0.75 -6.92
CA PHE A 104 -2.23 -0.22 -6.50
C PHE A 104 -1.24 -0.01 -7.66
N ALA A 105 -0.95 -1.06 -8.43
CA ALA A 105 -0.04 -0.95 -9.58
C ALA A 105 -0.52 0.07 -10.64
N LYS A 106 -1.84 0.24 -10.80
CA LYS A 106 -2.39 1.26 -11.69
C LYS A 106 -2.13 2.67 -11.16
N VAL A 107 -2.32 2.88 -9.87
CA VAL A 107 -2.05 4.19 -9.23
C VAL A 107 -0.57 4.53 -9.31
N LEU A 108 0.33 3.59 -9.02
CA LEU A 108 1.78 3.80 -9.20
C LEU A 108 2.15 4.19 -10.64
N ARG A 109 1.53 3.57 -11.65
CA ARG A 109 1.71 3.96 -13.04
C ARG A 109 1.26 5.40 -13.30
N ASP A 110 0.15 5.81 -12.70
CA ASP A 110 -0.39 7.17 -12.83
C ASP A 110 0.51 8.18 -12.08
N TRP A 111 1.24 7.76 -11.04
CA TRP A 111 2.32 8.50 -10.37
C TRP A 111 3.62 8.58 -11.21
N GLY A 112 3.71 7.86 -12.31
CA GLY A 112 4.88 7.86 -13.19
C GLY A 112 5.78 6.63 -13.06
N LEU A 113 5.57 5.75 -12.09
CA LEU A 113 6.36 4.53 -11.86
C LEU A 113 5.92 3.40 -12.81
N ARG A 114 6.12 3.60 -14.09
CA ARG A 114 5.60 2.70 -15.16
C ARG A 114 6.27 1.33 -15.13
N ASP A 115 7.57 1.28 -14.85
CA ASP A 115 8.33 0.03 -14.85
C ASP A 115 7.99 -0.80 -13.62
N LEU A 116 7.93 -0.20 -12.43
CA LEU A 116 7.42 -0.86 -11.21
C LEU A 116 5.99 -1.39 -11.42
N ALA A 117 5.10 -0.59 -11.98
CA ALA A 117 3.74 -1.03 -12.27
C ALA A 117 3.70 -2.22 -13.23
N LYS A 118 4.54 -2.22 -14.28
CA LYS A 118 4.66 -3.33 -15.24
C LYS A 118 5.13 -4.61 -14.54
N MET A 119 6.15 -4.50 -13.70
CA MET A 119 6.66 -5.60 -12.90
C MET A 119 5.56 -6.16 -11.97
N LEU A 120 4.87 -5.32 -11.23
CA LEU A 120 3.77 -5.74 -10.34
C LEU A 120 2.63 -6.44 -11.10
N PHE A 121 2.32 -6.03 -12.34
CA PHE A 121 1.38 -6.76 -13.19
C PHE A 121 1.90 -8.15 -13.61
N ALA A 122 3.19 -8.33 -13.74
CA ALA A 122 3.78 -9.64 -14.03
C ALA A 122 3.77 -10.54 -12.77
N VAL A 123 4.22 -10.01 -11.64
CA VAL A 123 4.20 -10.72 -10.33
C VAL A 123 2.78 -11.11 -9.91
N ARG A 124 1.77 -10.27 -10.21
CA ARG A 124 0.37 -10.62 -9.96
C ARG A 124 -0.05 -11.94 -10.63
N LYS A 125 0.51 -12.30 -11.77
CA LYS A 125 0.19 -13.59 -12.43
C LYS A 125 0.70 -14.76 -11.62
N LEU A 126 1.94 -14.65 -11.11
CA LEU A 126 2.52 -15.64 -10.20
C LEU A 126 1.73 -15.72 -8.89
N TYR A 127 1.34 -14.57 -8.32
CA TYR A 127 0.46 -14.54 -7.16
C TYR A 127 -0.86 -15.28 -7.40
N LYS A 128 -1.49 -15.11 -8.56
CA LYS A 128 -2.73 -15.83 -8.89
C LYS A 128 -2.53 -17.35 -9.03
N GLU A 129 -1.34 -17.79 -9.43
CA GLU A 129 -0.99 -19.20 -9.57
C GLU A 129 -0.56 -19.85 -8.25
N HIS A 130 0.24 -19.15 -7.45
CA HIS A 130 0.93 -19.70 -6.30
C HIS A 130 0.46 -19.15 -4.95
N GLY A 131 -0.19 -17.98 -4.92
CA GLY A 131 -0.49 -17.24 -3.69
C GLY A 131 -1.22 -18.06 -2.63
N ALA A 132 -2.24 -18.84 -3.02
CA ALA A 132 -2.97 -19.71 -2.07
C ALA A 132 -2.10 -20.85 -1.50
N LYS A 133 -1.02 -21.24 -2.17
CA LYS A 133 -0.09 -22.27 -1.69
C LYS A 133 0.99 -21.68 -0.80
N ILE A 134 1.37 -20.42 -1.04
CA ILE A 134 2.36 -19.68 -0.24
C ILE A 134 1.70 -19.19 1.06
N CYS A 135 0.51 -18.59 0.99
CA CYS A 135 -0.22 -18.05 2.14
C CYS A 135 -0.90 -19.18 2.95
N ARG A 136 -0.13 -20.11 3.48
CA ARG A 136 -0.58 -21.21 4.32
C ARG A 136 0.23 -21.26 5.62
N GLU A 137 -0.38 -21.73 6.68
CA GLU A 137 0.37 -22.02 7.90
C GLU A 137 1.39 -23.13 7.63
N CYS A 138 2.64 -22.89 8.01
CA CYS A 138 3.75 -23.84 7.90
C CYS A 138 4.78 -23.56 9.00
N ASP A 139 5.71 -24.48 9.21
CA ASP A 139 6.84 -24.26 10.09
C ASP A 139 7.99 -23.51 9.38
N ASP A 140 9.03 -23.15 10.14
CA ASP A 140 10.16 -22.37 9.62
C ASP A 140 10.94 -23.12 8.50
N GLU A 141 11.04 -24.45 8.57
CA GLU A 141 11.72 -25.25 7.55
C GLU A 141 10.93 -25.29 6.25
N GLU A 142 9.62 -25.48 6.33
CA GLU A 142 8.71 -25.39 5.18
C GLU A 142 8.68 -24.00 4.58
N PHE A 143 8.69 -22.94 5.41
CA PHE A 143 8.76 -21.54 4.93
C PHE A 143 10.07 -21.30 4.15
N MET A 144 11.20 -21.68 4.71
CA MET A 144 12.49 -21.54 4.02
C MET A 144 12.55 -22.32 2.71
N ALA A 145 11.91 -23.49 2.63
CA ALA A 145 11.83 -24.27 1.40
C ALA A 145 10.96 -23.60 0.31
N MET A 146 10.06 -22.67 0.66
CA MET A 146 9.26 -21.95 -0.32
C MET A 146 10.10 -21.09 -1.27
N PHE A 147 11.19 -20.52 -0.82
CA PHE A 147 12.09 -19.71 -1.66
C PHE A 147 12.67 -20.53 -2.82
N GLU A 148 13.11 -21.76 -2.55
CA GLU A 148 13.56 -22.67 -3.62
C GLU A 148 12.39 -23.17 -4.49
N GLN A 149 11.24 -23.41 -3.89
CA GLN A 149 10.06 -23.95 -4.58
C GLN A 149 9.41 -22.94 -5.53
N TYR A 150 9.48 -21.65 -5.22
CA TYR A 150 8.86 -20.56 -5.97
C TYR A 150 9.89 -19.60 -6.56
N SER A 151 11.01 -20.13 -7.05
CA SER A 151 12.09 -19.37 -7.66
C SER A 151 11.67 -18.53 -8.90
N ASP A 152 10.44 -18.72 -9.41
CA ASP A 152 9.88 -17.84 -10.45
C ASP A 152 9.73 -16.38 -10.01
N PHE A 153 9.81 -16.10 -8.70
CA PHE A 153 9.82 -14.73 -8.16
C PHE A 153 11.22 -14.10 -8.12
N ASP A 154 12.30 -14.89 -8.13
CA ASP A 154 13.68 -14.42 -7.91
C ASP A 154 14.09 -13.30 -8.88
N ASP A 155 13.77 -13.44 -10.18
CA ASP A 155 14.08 -12.41 -11.18
C ASP A 155 13.38 -11.06 -10.86
N TYR A 156 12.20 -11.09 -10.22
CA TYR A 156 11.46 -9.89 -9.83
C TYR A 156 11.97 -9.33 -8.51
N ASP A 157 12.42 -10.16 -7.60
CA ASP A 157 13.07 -9.75 -6.36
C ASP A 157 14.37 -9.02 -6.69
N ASP A 158 15.19 -9.58 -7.59
CA ASP A 158 16.41 -8.95 -8.09
C ASP A 158 16.11 -7.62 -8.81
N GLU A 159 15.11 -7.59 -9.71
CA GLU A 159 14.70 -6.36 -10.40
C GLU A 159 14.24 -5.29 -9.39
N PHE A 160 13.54 -5.68 -8.31
CA PHE A 160 13.12 -4.74 -7.27
C PHE A 160 14.32 -4.14 -6.55
N VAL A 161 15.23 -4.98 -6.06
CA VAL A 161 16.44 -4.54 -5.34
C VAL A 161 17.32 -3.65 -6.20
N GLU A 162 17.49 -3.97 -7.49
CA GLU A 162 18.29 -3.16 -8.42
C GLU A 162 17.71 -1.77 -8.67
N ASN A 163 16.39 -1.61 -8.60
CA ASN A 163 15.71 -0.34 -8.94
C ASN A 163 15.11 0.36 -7.71
N GLU A 164 15.23 -0.21 -6.53
CA GLU A 164 14.61 0.24 -5.29
C GLU A 164 14.84 1.74 -5.03
N GLU A 165 16.10 2.17 -5.02
CA GLU A 165 16.48 3.57 -4.76
C GLU A 165 15.85 4.53 -5.77
N ALA A 166 15.80 4.16 -7.06
CA ALA A 166 15.20 4.98 -8.10
C ALA A 166 13.67 5.07 -7.97
N TRP A 167 13.02 3.98 -7.57
CA TRP A 167 11.58 3.96 -7.36
C TRP A 167 11.18 4.70 -6.08
N THR A 168 11.93 4.55 -5.00
CA THR A 168 11.74 5.32 -3.76
C THR A 168 11.90 6.81 -4.01
N ALA A 169 12.92 7.21 -4.79
CA ALA A 169 13.10 8.61 -5.21
C ALA A 169 11.90 9.13 -6.01
N ALA A 170 11.37 8.33 -6.92
CA ALA A 170 10.21 8.72 -7.72
C ALA A 170 8.93 8.85 -6.88
N VAL A 171 8.73 7.96 -5.89
CA VAL A 171 7.62 8.06 -4.92
C VAL A 171 7.79 9.32 -4.07
N ALA A 172 8.97 9.57 -3.50
CA ALA A 172 9.25 10.75 -2.70
C ALA A 172 9.02 12.04 -3.50
N GLN A 173 9.44 12.08 -4.75
CA GLN A 173 9.21 13.24 -5.64
C GLN A 173 7.72 13.43 -5.93
N TYR A 174 6.94 12.34 -6.11
CA TYR A 174 5.49 12.46 -6.30
C TYR A 174 4.81 12.99 -5.03
N VAL A 175 5.17 12.48 -3.86
CA VAL A 175 4.64 12.92 -2.56
C VAL A 175 4.97 14.40 -2.32
N ASP A 176 6.21 14.83 -2.56
CA ASP A 176 6.64 16.22 -2.42
C ASP A 176 5.86 17.19 -3.33
N ASN A 177 5.61 16.78 -4.57
CA ASN A 177 4.84 17.57 -5.52
C ASN A 177 3.33 17.63 -5.21
N ASN A 178 2.82 16.75 -4.35
CA ASN A 178 1.39 16.58 -4.06
C ASN A 178 1.11 16.46 -2.55
N ILE A 179 1.86 17.16 -1.71
CA ILE A 179 1.79 17.04 -0.23
C ILE A 179 0.36 17.12 0.29
N ASP A 180 -0.45 18.03 -0.25
CA ASP A 180 -1.84 18.26 0.17
C ASP A 180 -2.77 17.04 -0.03
N ASP A 181 -2.38 16.06 -0.89
CA ASP A 181 -3.12 14.81 -1.07
C ASP A 181 -2.87 13.80 0.07
N PHE A 182 -1.83 14.03 0.86
CA PHE A 182 -1.36 13.12 1.90
C PHE A 182 -1.61 13.67 3.31
N VAL A 183 -1.23 14.93 3.55
CA VAL A 183 -1.22 15.52 4.89
C VAL A 183 -1.65 16.99 4.89
N ILE A 184 -2.02 17.47 6.07
CA ILE A 184 -2.18 18.89 6.39
C ILE A 184 -0.93 19.33 7.12
N ILE A 185 -0.22 20.33 6.58
CA ILE A 185 0.98 20.89 7.23
C ILE A 185 0.52 21.83 8.36
N GLU A 186 1.07 21.59 9.55
CA GLU A 186 0.95 22.47 10.71
C GLU A 186 2.26 23.27 10.91
N GLU A 187 2.12 24.58 11.27
CA GLU A 187 3.25 25.47 11.57
C GLU A 187 4.00 25.08 12.85
#